data_1ea4d002e7fff4499f75260e02c0007f
#
_entry.id   1ea4d002e7fff4499f75260e02c0007f
#
_cell.length_a   1.000
_cell.length_b   1.000
_cell.length_c   1.000
_cell.angle_alpha   90.00
_cell.angle_beta   90.00
_cell.angle_gamma   90.00
#
_symmetry.space_group_name_H-M   'P 1'
#
loop_
_entity.id
_entity.type
_entity.pdbx_description
1 polymer ?
#
loop_
_entity_poly.entity_id
_entity_poly.type
_entity_poly.pdbx_seq_one_letter_code
_entity_poly.pdbx_strand_id
1 'polypeptide(L)'
;DFLGGYGSLPFGHNPKDVLAGVEKASSHPNFLQARASSLQAALAHDLAAILPGDLSMAFFCNSGAESVEGALKMARIATGKQVFIHCTGAFHGKTLGALSVGGREKYKTPFQPLIPGCVEVPFGDIRALEQALDQHRCAAVIMEPVQGEAGVIVPPEGYLKQVRELTDAHDTLLILDEVQTGLGRTGTMFACEHEGVVPDIMCLAKALGGGVMPLGATVATRKVWEKAYGGLSKAVLHTSTFGGGARACAAGLVTISKLVEENLAERARDLGEYFLNGLRTLQKSYKTIKEVRGKGLLIGLEFDKPVEGLLDKLTAGAINEFAKEYYASLVAGELLGKHQVITAYTLNNPNVMRLEPPLTVTKDQIDYVLNALEDIFSQRKGLL
;
A
#
# COMPACT_ATOMS: atom_id res chain seq x y z
N ASP A 1 5.43 -11.49 -14.09
CA ASP A 1 4.64 -11.25 -12.88
C ASP A 1 4.20 -9.78 -12.85
N PHE A 2 2.90 -9.54 -12.97
CA PHE A 2 2.25 -8.23 -12.89
C PHE A 2 1.42 -8.06 -11.61
N LEU A 3 1.61 -8.97 -10.64
CA LEU A 3 1.13 -8.82 -9.27
C LEU A 3 2.22 -8.27 -8.35
N GLY A 4 3.49 -8.56 -8.66
CA GLY A 4 4.64 -8.09 -7.91
C GLY A 4 4.61 -8.42 -6.42
N GLY A 5 4.02 -9.59 -6.06
CA GLY A 5 3.84 -9.97 -4.66
C GLY A 5 3.04 -8.94 -3.86
N TYR A 6 1.99 -8.37 -4.46
CA TYR A 6 1.19 -7.27 -3.88
C TYR A 6 2.03 -6.02 -3.58
N GLY A 7 2.97 -5.69 -4.50
CA GLY A 7 3.88 -4.55 -4.38
C GLY A 7 5.13 -4.78 -3.54
N SER A 8 5.36 -6.02 -3.08
CA SER A 8 6.55 -6.34 -2.28
C SER A 8 7.80 -6.66 -3.11
N LEU A 9 7.67 -6.86 -4.42
CA LEU A 9 8.74 -7.24 -5.34
C LEU A 9 9.15 -6.05 -6.23
N PRO A 10 9.81 -5.00 -5.70
CA PRO A 10 10.11 -3.80 -6.48
C PRO A 10 11.04 -4.08 -7.66
N PHE A 11 11.86 -5.12 -7.59
CA PHE A 11 12.84 -5.50 -8.60
C PHE A 11 12.57 -6.88 -9.25
N GLY A 12 11.37 -7.45 -9.01
CA GLY A 12 11.03 -8.81 -9.40
C GLY A 12 11.54 -9.87 -8.41
N HIS A 13 11.49 -11.13 -8.85
CA HIS A 13 11.90 -12.27 -8.02
C HIS A 13 13.43 -12.40 -7.94
N ASN A 14 13.94 -12.68 -6.75
CA ASN A 14 15.35 -12.99 -6.48
C ASN A 14 16.33 -11.94 -7.06
N PRO A 15 16.19 -10.65 -6.76
CA PRO A 15 17.08 -9.62 -7.26
C PRO A 15 18.51 -9.85 -6.74
N LYS A 16 19.46 -10.02 -7.67
CA LYS A 16 20.84 -10.43 -7.34
C LYS A 16 21.55 -9.46 -6.41
N ASP A 17 21.30 -8.16 -6.59
CA ASP A 17 21.94 -7.11 -5.80
C ASP A 17 21.49 -7.17 -4.34
N VAL A 18 20.18 -7.34 -4.11
CA VAL A 18 19.62 -7.47 -2.76
C VAL A 18 20.11 -8.74 -2.09
N LEU A 19 20.10 -9.88 -2.82
CA LEU A 19 20.63 -11.16 -2.30
C LEU A 19 22.10 -11.04 -1.92
N ALA A 20 22.93 -10.41 -2.75
CA ALA A 20 24.34 -10.19 -2.47
C ALA A 20 24.54 -9.28 -1.23
N GLY A 21 23.70 -8.25 -1.06
CA GLY A 21 23.71 -7.40 0.13
C GLY A 21 23.38 -8.16 1.41
N VAL A 22 22.36 -9.01 1.35
CA VAL A 22 21.95 -9.89 2.47
C VAL A 22 23.08 -10.88 2.83
N GLU A 23 23.75 -11.46 1.83
CA GLU A 23 24.85 -12.38 2.05
C GLU A 23 26.06 -11.69 2.72
N LYS A 24 26.43 -10.50 2.27
CA LYS A 24 27.49 -9.68 2.90
C LYS A 24 27.20 -9.40 4.39
N ALA A 25 25.93 -9.23 4.75
CA ALA A 25 25.53 -9.02 6.13
C ALA A 25 25.69 -10.26 7.03
N SER A 26 25.97 -11.44 6.46
CA SER A 26 26.14 -12.69 7.23
C SER A 26 27.33 -12.67 8.21
N SER A 27 28.30 -11.78 7.98
CA SER A 27 29.43 -11.54 8.90
C SER A 27 29.08 -10.65 10.10
N HIS A 28 27.90 -10.02 10.10
CA HIS A 28 27.44 -9.16 11.21
C HIS A 28 26.56 -9.96 12.17
N PRO A 29 26.59 -9.65 13.49
CA PRO A 29 25.58 -10.17 14.42
C PRO A 29 24.19 -9.80 13.93
N ASN A 30 23.32 -10.81 13.77
CA ASN A 30 22.02 -10.57 13.18
C ASN A 30 21.08 -9.76 14.09
N PHE A 31 21.19 -9.96 15.39
CA PHE A 31 20.37 -9.26 16.40
C PHE A 31 21.26 -8.65 17.50
N LEU A 32 21.07 -7.35 17.71
CA LEU A 32 21.74 -6.59 18.75
C LEU A 32 20.70 -5.73 19.51
N GLN A 33 19.69 -6.37 20.11
CA GLN A 33 18.54 -5.68 20.71
C GLN A 33 18.89 -4.64 21.77
N ALA A 34 19.94 -4.88 22.55
CA ALA A 34 20.39 -3.94 23.59
C ALA A 34 21.56 -3.07 23.14
N ARG A 35 21.90 -3.08 21.86
CA ARG A 35 23.06 -2.36 21.29
C ARG A 35 22.69 -1.75 19.95
N ALA A 36 23.36 -0.67 19.60
CA ALA A 36 23.24 -0.09 18.28
C ALA A 36 23.88 -1.01 17.22
N SER A 37 23.11 -1.39 16.20
CA SER A 37 23.59 -2.08 15.01
C SER A 37 24.02 -1.06 13.96
N SER A 38 25.21 -1.20 13.38
CA SER A 38 25.68 -0.30 12.31
C SER A 38 24.77 -0.34 11.09
N LEU A 39 24.29 -1.51 10.69
CA LEU A 39 23.35 -1.65 9.54
C LEU A 39 21.99 -1.03 9.84
N GLN A 40 21.49 -1.16 11.07
CA GLN A 40 20.23 -0.52 11.46
C GLN A 40 20.37 1.01 11.49
N ALA A 41 21.50 1.53 12.01
CA ALA A 41 21.77 2.96 12.03
C ALA A 41 21.93 3.52 10.60
N ALA A 42 22.63 2.80 9.72
CA ALA A 42 22.77 3.17 8.31
C ALA A 42 21.39 3.21 7.60
N LEU A 43 20.57 2.16 7.78
CA LEU A 43 19.24 2.14 7.17
C LEU A 43 18.35 3.28 7.70
N ALA A 44 18.42 3.59 9.00
CA ALA A 44 17.67 4.71 9.56
C ALA A 44 18.12 6.06 8.98
N HIS A 45 19.43 6.23 8.76
CA HIS A 45 20.01 7.41 8.14
C HIS A 45 19.55 7.55 6.68
N ASP A 46 19.72 6.50 5.87
CA ASP A 46 19.37 6.54 4.45
C ASP A 46 17.87 6.69 4.23
N LEU A 47 17.07 6.04 5.10
CA LEU A 47 15.62 6.21 5.07
C LEU A 47 15.24 7.67 5.39
N ALA A 48 15.83 8.27 6.45
CA ALA A 48 15.58 9.66 6.80
C ALA A 48 15.99 10.64 5.68
N ALA A 49 17.00 10.30 4.87
CA ALA A 49 17.47 11.13 3.77
C ALA A 49 16.47 11.20 2.59
N ILE A 50 15.63 10.19 2.42
CA ILE A 50 14.64 10.14 1.33
C ILE A 50 13.21 10.48 1.78
N LEU A 51 12.95 10.52 3.09
CA LEU A 51 11.63 10.80 3.64
C LEU A 51 11.25 12.29 3.50
N PRO A 52 9.98 12.63 3.29
CA PRO A 52 9.54 14.01 3.18
C PRO A 52 9.57 14.73 4.53
N GLY A 53 9.91 16.03 4.50
CA GLY A 53 9.84 16.92 5.65
C GLY A 53 10.79 16.53 6.79
N ASP A 54 10.28 16.46 8.01
CA ASP A 54 11.03 16.17 9.24
C ASP A 54 10.84 14.73 9.78
N LEU A 55 10.29 13.84 8.96
CA LEU A 55 10.21 12.42 9.26
C LEU A 55 11.63 11.83 9.35
N SER A 56 12.09 11.49 10.56
CA SER A 56 13.49 11.09 10.77
C SER A 56 13.69 10.03 11.84
N MET A 57 12.64 9.66 12.56
CA MET A 57 12.71 8.67 13.64
C MET A 57 12.05 7.38 13.20
N ALA A 58 12.81 6.28 13.11
CA ALA A 58 12.31 5.00 12.62
C ALA A 58 12.32 3.92 13.72
N PHE A 59 11.22 3.20 13.84
CA PHE A 59 11.14 1.92 14.53
C PHE A 59 11.02 0.82 13.49
N PHE A 60 12.00 -0.08 13.41
CA PHE A 60 11.98 -1.20 12.49
C PHE A 60 11.23 -2.39 13.05
N CYS A 61 10.41 -3.03 12.19
CA CYS A 61 9.63 -4.22 12.46
C CYS A 61 9.70 -5.18 11.25
N ASN A 62 8.79 -6.15 11.13
CA ASN A 62 8.91 -7.21 10.12
C ASN A 62 7.79 -7.19 9.08
N SER A 63 6.77 -6.37 9.28
CA SER A 63 5.59 -6.33 8.40
C SER A 63 4.88 -4.98 8.43
N GLY A 64 4.02 -4.74 7.43
CA GLY A 64 3.14 -3.56 7.41
C GLY A 64 2.16 -3.52 8.57
N ALA A 65 1.61 -4.69 8.96
CA ALA A 65 0.70 -4.76 10.11
C ALA A 65 1.41 -4.34 11.42
N GLU A 66 2.66 -4.81 11.66
CA GLU A 66 3.43 -4.36 12.81
C GLU A 66 3.76 -2.86 12.74
N SER A 67 4.04 -2.33 11.55
CA SER A 67 4.25 -0.90 11.37
C SER A 67 3.01 -0.08 11.74
N VAL A 68 1.83 -0.53 11.29
CA VAL A 68 0.54 0.11 11.66
C VAL A 68 0.28 0.00 13.16
N GLU A 69 0.49 -1.17 13.79
CA GLU A 69 0.39 -1.34 15.25
C GLU A 69 1.30 -0.37 15.99
N GLY A 70 2.54 -0.19 15.50
CA GLY A 70 3.49 0.78 16.02
C GLY A 70 2.97 2.21 15.94
N ALA A 71 2.40 2.58 14.78
CA ALA A 71 1.85 3.91 14.51
C ALA A 71 0.65 4.22 15.42
N LEU A 72 -0.29 3.29 15.56
CA LEU A 72 -1.46 3.46 16.44
C LEU A 72 -1.05 3.63 17.91
N LYS A 73 -0.12 2.79 18.40
CA LYS A 73 0.41 2.90 19.76
C LYS A 73 1.13 4.23 19.97
N MET A 74 1.96 4.63 19.02
CA MET A 74 2.71 5.88 19.07
C MET A 74 1.76 7.09 19.13
N ALA A 75 0.73 7.11 18.29
CA ALA A 75 -0.24 8.19 18.26
C ALA A 75 -1.02 8.31 19.60
N ARG A 76 -1.44 7.20 20.20
CA ARG A 76 -2.09 7.22 21.51
C ARG A 76 -1.20 7.79 22.62
N ILE A 77 0.07 7.35 22.67
CA ILE A 77 0.98 7.84 23.72
C ILE A 77 1.31 9.33 23.48
N ALA A 78 1.57 9.72 22.23
CA ALA A 78 1.98 11.09 21.91
C ALA A 78 0.88 12.13 22.18
N THR A 79 -0.40 11.73 22.01
CA THR A 79 -1.55 12.65 22.13
C THR A 79 -2.32 12.48 23.43
N GLY A 80 -2.23 11.34 24.10
CA GLY A 80 -3.10 10.97 25.23
C GLY A 80 -4.57 10.74 24.84
N LYS A 81 -4.89 10.77 23.55
CA LYS A 81 -6.23 10.55 23.00
C LYS A 81 -6.43 9.08 22.59
N GLN A 82 -7.69 8.61 22.45
CA GLN A 82 -7.99 7.19 22.23
C GLN A 82 -8.61 6.88 20.86
N VAL A 83 -9.29 7.85 20.25
CA VAL A 83 -10.07 7.64 19.02
C VAL A 83 -9.18 7.70 17.78
N PHE A 84 -9.42 6.79 16.85
CA PHE A 84 -8.85 6.81 15.50
C PHE A 84 -9.97 7.01 14.48
N ILE A 85 -9.70 7.82 13.45
CA ILE A 85 -10.54 7.86 12.25
C ILE A 85 -9.83 7.08 11.16
N HIS A 86 -10.57 6.23 10.45
CA HIS A 86 -10.08 5.46 9.29
C HIS A 86 -11.09 5.50 8.15
N CYS A 87 -10.69 5.05 6.96
CA CYS A 87 -11.55 5.15 5.78
C CYS A 87 -12.25 3.83 5.43
N THR A 88 -13.47 3.94 4.91
CA THR A 88 -14.16 2.82 4.24
C THR A 88 -13.24 2.21 3.17
N GLY A 89 -13.22 0.89 3.08
CA GLY A 89 -12.40 0.16 2.11
C GLY A 89 -10.91 0.04 2.47
N ALA A 90 -10.43 0.72 3.52
CA ALA A 90 -9.02 0.70 3.92
C ALA A 90 -8.52 -0.71 4.26
N PHE A 91 -7.23 -0.95 3.97
CA PHE A 91 -6.53 -2.16 4.37
C PHE A 91 -5.18 -1.82 5.03
N HIS A 92 -5.09 -2.05 6.32
CA HIS A 92 -3.90 -1.74 7.12
C HIS A 92 -3.21 -2.97 7.72
N GLY A 93 -3.71 -4.16 7.44
CA GLY A 93 -3.23 -5.43 7.98
C GLY A 93 -4.33 -6.23 8.66
N LYS A 94 -3.95 -7.39 9.24
CA LYS A 94 -4.89 -8.34 9.85
C LYS A 94 -4.55 -8.72 11.30
N THR A 95 -3.62 -8.03 11.95
CA THR A 95 -3.52 -8.04 13.42
C THR A 95 -4.70 -7.29 14.02
N LEU A 96 -5.07 -7.56 15.28
CA LEU A 96 -6.29 -7.00 15.87
C LEU A 96 -6.33 -5.47 15.83
N GLY A 97 -5.21 -4.79 16.10
CA GLY A 97 -5.14 -3.33 16.02
C GLY A 97 -5.25 -2.80 14.60
N ALA A 98 -4.46 -3.34 13.66
CA ALA A 98 -4.53 -2.96 12.25
C ALA A 98 -5.92 -3.27 11.64
N LEU A 99 -6.53 -4.40 12.04
CA LEU A 99 -7.86 -4.81 11.61
C LEU A 99 -8.94 -3.86 12.14
N SER A 100 -8.76 -3.30 13.33
CA SER A 100 -9.71 -2.35 13.95
C SER A 100 -9.91 -1.09 13.13
N VAL A 101 -8.86 -0.63 12.44
CA VAL A 101 -8.87 0.50 11.51
C VAL A 101 -9.01 0.10 10.04
N GLY A 102 -9.30 -1.18 9.76
CA GLY A 102 -9.65 -1.66 8.43
C GLY A 102 -11.07 -1.27 8.04
N GLY A 103 -11.32 -1.04 6.75
CA GLY A 103 -12.60 -0.53 6.22
C GLY A 103 -13.50 -1.61 5.61
N ARG A 104 -13.41 -2.89 6.02
CA ARG A 104 -14.29 -3.96 5.50
C ARG A 104 -14.80 -4.88 6.60
N GLU A 105 -16.08 -4.78 6.91
CA GLU A 105 -16.75 -5.52 7.99
C GLU A 105 -16.61 -7.05 7.86
N LYS A 106 -16.62 -7.59 6.63
CA LYS A 106 -16.42 -9.02 6.38
C LYS A 106 -15.19 -9.60 7.10
N TYR A 107 -14.12 -8.80 7.25
CA TYR A 107 -12.90 -9.23 7.92
C TYR A 107 -12.86 -8.89 9.39
N LYS A 108 -13.69 -7.96 9.89
CA LYS A 108 -13.75 -7.49 11.28
C LYS A 108 -14.69 -8.33 12.14
N THR A 109 -15.85 -8.65 11.59
CA THR A 109 -16.94 -9.34 12.31
C THR A 109 -16.51 -10.64 13.01
N PRO A 110 -15.72 -11.56 12.37
CA PRO A 110 -15.33 -12.81 13.03
C PRO A 110 -14.38 -12.64 14.21
N PHE A 111 -13.77 -11.46 14.37
CA PHE A 111 -12.72 -11.20 15.37
C PHE A 111 -13.13 -10.18 16.43
N GLN A 112 -14.42 -9.89 16.54
CA GLN A 112 -14.96 -9.00 17.58
C GLN A 112 -14.78 -9.62 18.98
N PRO A 113 -14.51 -8.81 20.04
CA PRO A 113 -14.38 -7.35 20.02
C PRO A 113 -13.00 -6.89 19.53
N LEU A 114 -12.99 -5.88 18.69
CA LEU A 114 -11.79 -5.19 18.23
C LEU A 114 -11.45 -3.99 19.16
N ILE A 115 -10.39 -3.24 18.83
CA ILE A 115 -10.00 -2.05 19.61
C ILE A 115 -11.12 -1.00 19.52
N PRO A 116 -11.66 -0.52 20.67
CA PRO A 116 -12.72 0.49 20.67
C PRO A 116 -12.22 1.87 20.21
N GLY A 117 -13.16 2.71 19.78
CA GLY A 117 -12.86 4.09 19.38
C GLY A 117 -12.31 4.23 17.97
N CYS A 118 -12.60 3.29 17.06
CA CYS A 118 -12.31 3.41 15.64
C CYS A 118 -13.56 3.91 14.92
N VAL A 119 -13.47 5.08 14.28
CA VAL A 119 -14.56 5.76 13.56
C VAL A 119 -14.29 5.68 12.08
N GLU A 120 -15.23 5.13 11.31
CA GLU A 120 -15.12 5.00 9.86
C GLU A 120 -15.75 6.19 9.14
N VAL A 121 -15.04 6.72 8.12
CA VAL A 121 -15.54 7.75 7.21
C VAL A 121 -15.34 7.32 5.75
N PRO A 122 -16.17 7.78 4.79
CA PRO A 122 -15.95 7.49 3.38
C PRO A 122 -14.61 8.03 2.89
N PHE A 123 -13.85 7.23 2.14
CA PHE A 123 -12.60 7.68 1.53
C PHE A 123 -12.87 8.72 0.44
N GLY A 124 -12.16 9.83 0.46
CA GLY A 124 -12.35 10.94 -0.49
C GLY A 124 -13.42 11.94 -0.09
N ASP A 125 -14.14 11.72 1.01
CA ASP A 125 -15.16 12.66 1.52
C ASP A 125 -14.58 13.52 2.67
N ILE A 126 -14.15 14.73 2.30
CA ILE A 126 -13.54 15.67 3.25
C ILE A 126 -14.55 16.20 4.28
N ARG A 127 -15.84 16.30 3.90
CA ARG A 127 -16.89 16.79 4.81
C ARG A 127 -17.22 15.75 5.89
N ALA A 128 -17.27 14.49 5.52
CA ALA A 128 -17.45 13.40 6.49
C ALA A 128 -16.27 13.34 7.47
N LEU A 129 -15.05 13.56 7.00
CA LEU A 129 -13.87 13.63 7.85
C LEU A 129 -13.94 14.81 8.83
N GLU A 130 -14.28 16.01 8.35
CA GLU A 130 -14.43 17.22 9.18
C GLU A 130 -15.48 16.99 10.29
N GLN A 131 -16.66 16.48 9.93
CA GLN A 131 -17.71 16.16 10.90
C GLN A 131 -17.26 15.14 11.97
N ALA A 132 -16.49 14.13 11.57
CA ALA A 132 -15.97 13.16 12.53
C ALA A 132 -14.91 13.76 13.46
N LEU A 133 -14.06 14.67 12.96
CA LEU A 133 -13.07 15.39 13.77
C LEU A 133 -13.74 16.36 14.75
N ASP A 134 -14.84 17.03 14.36
CA ASP A 134 -15.64 17.90 15.24
C ASP A 134 -16.29 17.13 16.40
N GLN A 135 -16.73 15.89 16.15
CA GLN A 135 -17.43 15.07 17.12
C GLN A 135 -16.51 14.31 18.09
N HIS A 136 -15.24 14.09 17.71
CA HIS A 136 -14.35 13.21 18.44
C HIS A 136 -12.98 13.85 18.70
N ARG A 137 -12.46 13.68 19.91
CA ARG A 137 -11.07 13.99 20.25
C ARG A 137 -10.16 12.86 19.76
N CYS A 138 -9.68 12.97 18.51
CA CYS A 138 -8.95 11.90 17.84
C CYS A 138 -7.47 11.92 18.15
N ALA A 139 -6.89 10.71 18.34
CA ALA A 139 -5.44 10.52 18.41
C ALA A 139 -4.81 10.68 17.02
N ALA A 140 -5.43 10.07 16.02
CA ALA A 140 -4.97 10.18 14.64
C ALA A 140 -6.10 9.89 13.64
N VAL A 141 -5.92 10.42 12.43
CA VAL A 141 -6.52 9.90 11.19
C VAL A 141 -5.50 8.98 10.55
N ILE A 142 -5.90 7.76 10.17
CA ILE A 142 -5.07 6.82 9.43
C ILE A 142 -5.70 6.53 8.07
N MET A 143 -4.89 6.62 7.00
CA MET A 143 -5.34 6.31 5.64
C MET A 143 -4.18 5.91 4.72
N GLU A 144 -4.51 5.23 3.64
CA GLU A 144 -3.64 5.05 2.48
C GLU A 144 -3.74 6.29 1.58
N PRO A 145 -2.66 6.84 1.01
CA PRO A 145 -2.75 7.92 0.01
C PRO A 145 -3.50 7.52 -1.26
N VAL A 146 -3.34 6.25 -1.67
CA VAL A 146 -4.13 5.55 -2.69
C VAL A 146 -4.52 4.21 -2.09
N GLN A 147 -5.81 3.91 -2.00
CA GLN A 147 -6.26 2.65 -1.43
C GLN A 147 -5.97 1.49 -2.40
N GLY A 148 -5.08 0.57 -2.02
CA GLY A 148 -4.70 -0.56 -2.85
C GLY A 148 -5.79 -1.63 -2.91
N GLU A 149 -6.16 -2.18 -1.77
CA GLU A 149 -7.08 -3.33 -1.66
C GLU A 149 -8.56 -2.97 -1.93
N ALA A 150 -8.93 -1.71 -1.82
CA ALA A 150 -10.27 -1.24 -2.19
C ALA A 150 -10.53 -1.24 -3.71
N GLY A 151 -9.49 -1.47 -4.52
CA GLY A 151 -9.58 -1.48 -5.97
C GLY A 151 -8.75 -0.38 -6.63
N VAL A 152 -7.61 -0.06 -6.06
CA VAL A 152 -6.71 1.03 -6.51
C VAL A 152 -7.47 2.36 -6.62
N ILE A 153 -8.07 2.78 -5.50
CA ILE A 153 -8.85 4.03 -5.46
C ILE A 153 -7.91 5.21 -5.26
N VAL A 154 -7.82 6.05 -6.29
CA VAL A 154 -7.13 7.34 -6.24
C VAL A 154 -8.11 8.37 -5.71
N PRO A 155 -7.79 9.11 -4.64
CA PRO A 155 -8.69 10.12 -4.09
C PRO A 155 -8.82 11.33 -5.05
N PRO A 156 -9.83 12.19 -4.85
CA PRO A 156 -9.92 13.46 -5.57
C PRO A 156 -8.65 14.30 -5.39
N GLU A 157 -8.30 15.08 -6.40
CA GLU A 157 -7.15 15.98 -6.34
C GLU A 157 -7.29 16.99 -5.17
N GLY A 158 -6.20 17.20 -4.44
CA GLY A 158 -6.18 18.08 -3.26
C GLY A 158 -6.79 17.47 -2.00
N TYR A 159 -7.29 16.24 -2.05
CA TYR A 159 -7.91 15.58 -0.88
C TYR A 159 -6.92 15.42 0.27
N LEU A 160 -5.74 14.87 -0.01
CA LEU A 160 -4.75 14.61 1.04
C LEU A 160 -4.25 15.91 1.69
N LYS A 161 -4.13 16.99 0.91
CA LYS A 161 -3.80 18.32 1.43
C LYS A 161 -4.88 18.85 2.38
N GLN A 162 -6.15 18.73 2.01
CA GLN A 162 -7.27 19.11 2.88
C GLN A 162 -7.32 18.26 4.16
N VAL A 163 -7.03 16.96 4.06
CA VAL A 163 -6.90 16.08 5.23
C VAL A 163 -5.81 16.60 6.18
N ARG A 164 -4.64 16.99 5.65
CA ARG A 164 -3.56 17.57 6.46
C ARG A 164 -4.01 18.86 7.16
N GLU A 165 -4.62 19.77 6.44
CA GLU A 165 -5.16 21.02 6.99
C GLU A 165 -6.18 20.78 8.12
N LEU A 166 -7.11 19.83 7.93
CA LEU A 166 -8.09 19.49 8.95
C LEU A 166 -7.47 18.83 10.18
N THR A 167 -6.53 17.90 9.99
CA THR A 167 -5.87 17.23 11.12
C THR A 167 -5.03 18.21 11.94
N ASP A 168 -4.38 19.19 11.30
CA ASP A 168 -3.67 20.26 11.99
C ASP A 168 -4.62 21.17 12.80
N ALA A 169 -5.75 21.56 12.20
CA ALA A 169 -6.74 22.41 12.86
C ALA A 169 -7.36 21.75 14.12
N HIS A 170 -7.43 20.40 14.15
CA HIS A 170 -8.03 19.61 15.25
C HIS A 170 -7.00 19.02 16.22
N ASP A 171 -5.71 19.41 16.14
CA ASP A 171 -4.62 18.82 16.96
C ASP A 171 -4.67 17.27 16.92
N THR A 172 -4.85 16.72 15.73
CA THR A 172 -4.95 15.29 15.44
C THR A 172 -3.77 14.87 14.57
N LEU A 173 -3.13 13.74 14.86
CA LEU A 173 -2.02 13.26 14.06
C LEU A 173 -2.52 12.68 12.73
N LEU A 174 -1.75 12.86 11.66
CA LEU A 174 -1.95 12.19 10.38
C LEU A 174 -0.99 11.01 10.28
N ILE A 175 -1.55 9.79 10.14
CA ILE A 175 -0.81 8.56 9.83
C ILE A 175 -1.07 8.23 8.38
N LEU A 176 -0.02 8.19 7.54
CA LEU A 176 -0.13 7.68 6.18
C LEU A 176 0.44 6.27 6.09
N ASP A 177 -0.40 5.36 5.64
CA ASP A 177 0.00 4.00 5.32
C ASP A 177 0.54 3.95 3.88
N GLU A 178 1.85 4.06 3.76
CA GLU A 178 2.61 3.98 2.51
C GLU A 178 3.21 2.57 2.30
N VAL A 179 2.68 1.57 2.96
CA VAL A 179 3.14 0.17 2.85
C VAL A 179 3.06 -0.33 1.41
N GLN A 180 2.04 0.06 0.66
CA GLN A 180 1.91 -0.30 -0.76
C GLN A 180 2.25 0.83 -1.71
N THR A 181 1.97 2.07 -1.33
CA THR A 181 2.07 3.25 -2.20
C THR A 181 3.47 3.85 -2.24
N GLY A 182 4.27 3.61 -1.21
CA GLY A 182 5.61 4.17 -1.07
C GLY A 182 6.69 3.49 -1.93
N LEU A 183 7.91 3.99 -1.77
CA LEU A 183 9.13 3.42 -2.38
C LEU A 183 9.07 3.34 -3.91
N GLY A 184 8.63 4.43 -4.54
CA GLY A 184 8.62 4.59 -5.98
C GLY A 184 7.36 4.13 -6.69
N ARG A 185 6.47 3.36 -6.03
CA ARG A 185 5.34 2.67 -6.65
C ARG A 185 4.40 3.59 -7.43
N THR A 186 4.08 4.75 -6.91
CA THR A 186 3.12 5.69 -7.52
C THR A 186 3.75 6.74 -8.43
N GLY A 187 5.08 6.67 -8.65
CA GLY A 187 5.77 7.63 -9.52
C GLY A 187 6.48 8.76 -8.78
N THR A 188 6.41 8.78 -7.45
CA THR A 188 7.21 9.58 -6.51
C THR A 188 7.82 8.63 -5.49
N MET A 189 8.80 9.06 -4.69
CA MET A 189 9.37 8.19 -3.66
C MET A 189 8.29 7.76 -2.66
N PHE A 190 7.44 8.69 -2.23
CA PHE A 190 6.25 8.44 -1.41
C PHE A 190 5.02 9.10 -2.05
N ALA A 191 3.86 8.44 -1.98
CA ALA A 191 2.65 8.93 -2.65
C ALA A 191 2.16 10.27 -2.08
N CYS A 192 2.42 10.58 -0.82
CA CYS A 192 2.08 11.86 -0.21
C CYS A 192 2.78 13.06 -0.88
N GLU A 193 3.92 12.84 -1.55
CA GLU A 193 4.65 13.87 -2.28
C GLU A 193 3.89 14.43 -3.49
N HIS A 194 2.94 13.67 -4.05
CA HIS A 194 2.11 14.16 -5.15
C HIS A 194 1.32 15.42 -4.79
N GLU A 195 0.98 15.59 -3.51
CA GLU A 195 0.27 16.77 -3.01
C GLU A 195 1.11 17.59 -2.03
N GLY A 196 2.39 17.29 -1.89
CA GLY A 196 3.31 18.00 -0.99
C GLY A 196 2.95 17.85 0.50
N VAL A 197 2.30 16.73 0.87
CA VAL A 197 1.87 16.48 2.25
C VAL A 197 2.95 15.75 3.02
N VAL A 198 3.21 16.20 4.24
CA VAL A 198 4.07 15.51 5.21
C VAL A 198 3.21 15.00 6.36
N PRO A 199 3.12 13.67 6.58
CA PRO A 199 2.39 13.13 7.72
C PRO A 199 3.21 13.25 9.02
N ASP A 200 2.53 13.07 10.15
CA ASP A 200 3.19 12.96 11.45
C ASP A 200 3.85 11.59 11.65
N ILE A 201 3.22 10.55 11.09
CA ILE A 201 3.69 9.16 11.12
C ILE A 201 3.47 8.52 9.74
N MET A 202 4.45 7.76 9.27
CA MET A 202 4.36 7.00 8.03
C MET A 202 4.63 5.51 8.29
N CYS A 203 3.80 4.64 7.74
CA CYS A 203 3.99 3.19 7.79
C CYS A 203 4.62 2.69 6.49
N LEU A 204 5.68 1.90 6.60
CA LEU A 204 6.41 1.33 5.47
C LEU A 204 6.62 -0.17 5.66
N ALA A 205 6.62 -0.93 4.57
CA ALA A 205 7.01 -2.35 4.50
C ALA A 205 7.17 -2.80 3.04
N LYS A 206 6.72 -4.00 2.70
CA LYS A 206 6.68 -4.57 1.34
C LYS A 206 7.99 -4.31 0.56
N ALA A 207 7.98 -3.35 -0.37
CA ALA A 207 9.14 -3.00 -1.18
C ALA A 207 10.40 -2.70 -0.36
N LEU A 208 10.27 -2.24 0.89
CA LEU A 208 11.40 -1.88 1.74
C LEU A 208 12.39 -3.04 1.94
N GLY A 209 11.89 -4.28 1.97
CA GLY A 209 12.71 -5.50 2.08
C GLY A 209 13.29 -6.00 0.75
N GLY A 210 13.11 -5.26 -0.35
CA GLY A 210 13.63 -5.60 -1.68
C GLY A 210 13.04 -6.87 -2.29
N GLY A 211 11.90 -7.37 -1.76
CA GLY A 211 11.31 -8.66 -2.16
C GLY A 211 12.04 -9.88 -1.62
N VAL A 212 13.01 -9.71 -0.74
CA VAL A 212 13.88 -10.77 -0.20
C VAL A 212 13.70 -10.96 1.30
N MET A 213 13.64 -9.87 2.06
CA MET A 213 13.56 -9.93 3.52
C MET A 213 12.28 -9.29 4.05
N PRO A 214 11.65 -9.91 5.08
CA PRO A 214 10.60 -9.23 5.84
C PRO A 214 11.19 -7.99 6.52
N LEU A 215 10.66 -6.83 6.19
CA LEU A 215 11.08 -5.56 6.79
C LEU A 215 9.91 -4.57 6.76
N GLY A 216 9.67 -3.93 7.89
CA GLY A 216 8.74 -2.84 8.04
C GLY A 216 9.37 -1.72 8.87
N ALA A 217 8.80 -0.54 8.78
CA ALA A 217 9.21 0.61 9.58
C ALA A 217 8.02 1.49 9.91
N THR A 218 7.89 1.87 11.17
CA THR A 218 7.06 2.99 11.62
C THR A 218 7.96 4.20 11.70
N VAL A 219 7.74 5.18 10.86
CA VAL A 219 8.54 6.41 10.82
C VAL A 219 7.71 7.57 11.37
N ALA A 220 8.34 8.44 12.15
CA ALA A 220 7.67 9.59 12.75
C ALA A 220 8.54 10.84 12.73
N THR A 221 7.90 11.99 12.88
CA THR A 221 8.60 13.23 13.19
C THR A 221 9.26 13.11 14.58
N ARG A 222 10.39 13.80 14.77
CA ARG A 222 11.07 13.85 16.08
C ARG A 222 10.11 14.28 17.20
N LYS A 223 9.26 15.26 16.93
CA LYS A 223 8.28 15.78 17.88
C LYS A 223 7.32 14.70 18.38
N VAL A 224 6.79 13.87 17.50
CA VAL A 224 5.89 12.77 17.86
C VAL A 224 6.64 11.68 18.60
N TRP A 225 7.83 11.32 18.11
CA TRP A 225 8.68 10.31 18.74
C TRP A 225 9.04 10.65 20.18
N GLU A 226 9.50 11.88 20.44
CA GLU A 226 9.89 12.32 21.79
C GLU A 226 8.70 12.30 22.76
N LYS A 227 7.51 12.71 22.31
CA LYS A 227 6.29 12.61 23.11
C LYS A 227 5.92 11.16 23.44
N ALA A 228 6.06 10.25 22.47
CA ALA A 228 5.68 8.85 22.64
C ALA A 228 6.73 8.03 23.40
N TYR A 229 8.00 8.13 23.03
CA TYR A 229 9.07 7.23 23.48
C TYR A 229 10.29 7.96 24.06
N GLY A 230 10.25 9.28 24.19
CA GLY A 230 11.33 10.05 24.79
C GLY A 230 11.53 9.74 26.27
N GLY A 231 12.79 9.63 26.69
CA GLY A 231 13.20 9.35 28.07
C GLY A 231 13.27 7.87 28.41
N LEU A 232 14.08 7.55 29.41
CA LEU A 232 14.40 6.17 29.82
C LEU A 232 13.18 5.36 30.26
N SER A 233 12.18 5.99 30.89
CA SER A 233 10.98 5.31 31.37
C SER A 233 10.06 4.77 30.25
N LYS A 234 10.24 5.26 29.02
CA LYS A 234 9.44 4.89 27.86
C LYS A 234 10.19 4.01 26.84
N ALA A 235 11.49 3.83 27.01
CA ALA A 235 12.39 3.22 26.01
C ALA A 235 12.00 1.79 25.59
N VAL A 236 11.28 1.04 26.44
CA VAL A 236 10.90 -0.36 26.18
C VAL A 236 9.39 -0.57 26.01
N LEU A 237 8.61 0.51 25.85
CA LEU A 237 7.16 0.40 25.68
C LEU A 237 6.75 -0.25 24.35
N HIS A 238 7.62 -0.18 23.35
CA HIS A 238 7.42 -0.84 22.06
C HIS A 238 8.74 -1.44 21.59
N THR A 239 8.74 -2.76 21.39
CA THR A 239 9.93 -3.53 21.00
C THR A 239 9.55 -4.61 19.98
N SER A 240 10.52 -5.04 19.18
CA SER A 240 10.41 -6.18 18.28
C SER A 240 11.69 -7.00 18.35
N THR A 241 11.56 -8.33 18.52
CA THR A 241 12.74 -9.21 18.62
C THR A 241 13.54 -9.24 17.32
N PHE A 242 12.85 -9.32 16.17
CA PHE A 242 13.49 -9.42 14.86
C PHE A 242 13.54 -8.11 14.09
N GLY A 243 12.90 -7.04 14.61
CA GLY A 243 12.87 -5.73 13.96
C GLY A 243 14.27 -5.14 13.85
N GLY A 244 14.65 -4.68 12.66
CA GLY A 244 15.97 -4.12 12.41
C GLY A 244 17.11 -5.14 12.41
N GLY A 245 16.82 -6.42 12.16
CA GLY A 245 17.85 -7.45 12.00
C GLY A 245 18.82 -7.12 10.88
N ALA A 246 20.10 -7.48 11.03
CA ALA A 246 21.18 -7.08 10.14
C ALA A 246 20.92 -7.41 8.66
N ARG A 247 20.42 -8.61 8.38
CA ARG A 247 20.09 -9.05 7.01
C ARG A 247 18.93 -8.27 6.41
N ALA A 248 17.88 -8.01 7.20
CA ALA A 248 16.76 -7.19 6.77
C ALA A 248 17.19 -5.74 6.50
N CYS A 249 18.02 -5.16 7.38
CA CYS A 249 18.57 -3.83 7.16
C CYS A 249 19.46 -3.76 5.91
N ALA A 250 20.28 -4.78 5.65
CA ALA A 250 21.09 -4.84 4.44
C ALA A 250 20.24 -4.89 3.18
N ALA A 251 19.13 -5.67 3.19
CA ALA A 251 18.17 -5.66 2.09
C ALA A 251 17.56 -4.28 1.87
N GLY A 252 17.15 -3.59 2.96
CA GLY A 252 16.61 -2.23 2.90
C GLY A 252 17.60 -1.21 2.37
N LEU A 253 18.86 -1.26 2.78
CA LEU A 253 19.93 -0.38 2.28
C LEU A 253 20.12 -0.52 0.77
N VAL A 254 20.26 -1.75 0.28
CA VAL A 254 20.38 -2.01 -1.17
C VAL A 254 19.13 -1.54 -1.91
N THR A 255 17.95 -1.74 -1.31
CA THR A 255 16.68 -1.31 -1.90
C THR A 255 16.63 0.21 -2.08
N ILE A 256 16.96 0.98 -1.03
CA ILE A 256 16.95 2.45 -1.09
C ILE A 256 17.99 2.94 -2.11
N SER A 257 19.23 2.42 -2.05
CA SER A 257 20.28 2.77 -3.01
C SER A 257 19.80 2.57 -4.45
N LYS A 258 19.26 1.40 -4.76
CA LYS A 258 18.78 1.07 -6.10
C LYS A 258 17.61 1.94 -6.56
N LEU A 259 16.66 2.24 -5.69
CA LEU A 259 15.53 3.13 -5.98
C LEU A 259 16.02 4.53 -6.39
N VAL A 260 17.01 5.05 -5.67
CA VAL A 260 17.57 6.39 -5.89
C VAL A 260 18.50 6.41 -7.11
N GLU A 261 19.48 5.51 -7.18
CA GLU A 261 20.50 5.49 -8.23
C GLU A 261 19.94 5.21 -9.61
N GLU A 262 18.92 4.35 -9.72
CA GLU A 262 18.26 4.01 -10.98
C GLU A 262 17.03 4.88 -11.29
N ASN A 263 16.73 5.89 -10.46
CA ASN A 263 15.56 6.78 -10.59
C ASN A 263 14.24 6.02 -10.80
N LEU A 264 14.02 4.94 -10.03
CA LEU A 264 12.93 4.00 -10.26
C LEU A 264 11.54 4.61 -10.01
N ALA A 265 11.44 5.64 -9.18
CA ALA A 265 10.19 6.38 -8.99
C ALA A 265 9.78 7.11 -10.28
N GLU A 266 10.70 7.85 -10.90
CA GLU A 266 10.44 8.52 -12.18
C GLU A 266 10.11 7.53 -13.29
N ARG A 267 10.86 6.43 -13.36
CA ARG A 267 10.58 5.34 -14.30
C ARG A 267 9.16 4.77 -14.09
N ALA A 268 8.74 4.57 -12.85
CA ALA A 268 7.38 4.09 -12.53
C ALA A 268 6.30 5.08 -12.95
N ARG A 269 6.55 6.40 -12.85
CA ARG A 269 5.67 7.44 -13.37
C ARG A 269 5.49 7.30 -14.87
N ASP A 270 6.59 7.27 -15.62
CA ASP A 270 6.58 7.31 -17.08
C ASP A 270 6.02 6.02 -17.68
N LEU A 271 6.43 4.86 -17.17
CA LEU A 271 5.90 3.56 -17.61
C LEU A 271 4.47 3.32 -17.13
N GLY A 272 4.11 3.86 -15.96
CA GLY A 272 2.74 3.84 -15.46
C GLY A 272 1.78 4.63 -16.35
N GLU A 273 2.17 5.83 -16.78
CA GLU A 273 1.38 6.64 -17.72
C GLU A 273 1.25 5.93 -19.09
N TYR A 274 2.34 5.36 -19.60
CA TYR A 274 2.32 4.55 -20.81
C TYR A 274 1.33 3.39 -20.70
N PHE A 275 1.37 2.63 -19.59
CA PHE A 275 0.50 1.49 -19.38
C PHE A 275 -0.96 1.90 -19.23
N LEU A 276 -1.25 2.94 -18.43
CA LEU A 276 -2.59 3.50 -18.28
C LEU A 276 -3.19 3.94 -19.62
N ASN A 277 -2.42 4.56 -20.49
CA ASN A 277 -2.87 4.99 -21.81
C ASN A 277 -3.18 3.79 -22.74
N GLY A 278 -2.37 2.73 -22.70
CA GLY A 278 -2.67 1.47 -23.38
C GLY A 278 -3.97 0.83 -22.90
N LEU A 279 -4.16 0.74 -21.58
CA LEU A 279 -5.39 0.21 -20.97
C LEU A 279 -6.62 1.06 -21.28
N ARG A 280 -6.51 2.39 -21.28
CA ARG A 280 -7.60 3.29 -21.70
C ARG A 280 -7.95 3.12 -23.18
N THR A 281 -7.01 2.73 -24.02
CA THR A 281 -7.27 2.39 -25.42
C THR A 281 -8.10 1.10 -25.52
N LEU A 282 -7.76 0.08 -24.73
CA LEU A 282 -8.56 -1.13 -24.63
C LEU A 282 -9.97 -0.83 -24.08
N GLN A 283 -10.09 0.03 -23.06
CA GLN A 283 -11.39 0.44 -22.51
C GLN A 283 -12.33 1.05 -23.58
N LYS A 284 -11.79 1.85 -24.50
CA LYS A 284 -12.59 2.41 -25.61
C LYS A 284 -13.11 1.33 -26.56
N SER A 285 -12.37 0.24 -26.71
CA SER A 285 -12.69 -0.87 -27.62
C SER A 285 -13.56 -1.94 -26.99
N TYR A 286 -13.53 -2.08 -25.66
CA TYR A 286 -14.18 -3.17 -24.93
C TYR A 286 -15.01 -2.65 -23.75
N LYS A 287 -16.32 -2.67 -23.88
CA LYS A 287 -17.28 -2.16 -22.88
C LYS A 287 -17.25 -2.90 -21.55
N THR A 288 -16.69 -4.11 -21.51
CA THR A 288 -16.47 -4.87 -20.28
C THR A 288 -15.49 -4.21 -19.33
N ILE A 289 -14.63 -3.33 -19.83
CA ILE A 289 -13.73 -2.51 -19.01
C ILE A 289 -14.51 -1.27 -18.59
N LYS A 290 -14.96 -1.25 -17.34
CA LYS A 290 -15.70 -0.13 -16.76
C LYS A 290 -14.83 1.08 -16.53
N GLU A 291 -13.68 0.87 -15.85
CA GLU A 291 -12.78 1.94 -15.46
C GLU A 291 -11.32 1.49 -15.43
N VAL A 292 -10.44 2.37 -15.86
CA VAL A 292 -8.99 2.25 -15.75
C VAL A 292 -8.50 3.39 -14.86
N ARG A 293 -7.92 3.07 -13.72
CA ARG A 293 -7.40 4.06 -12.76
C ARG A 293 -6.07 3.61 -12.16
N GLY A 294 -5.34 4.54 -11.59
CA GLY A 294 -4.08 4.24 -10.93
C GLY A 294 -3.14 5.42 -10.90
N LYS A 295 -1.97 5.20 -10.29
CA LYS A 295 -0.90 6.17 -10.20
C LYS A 295 0.45 5.44 -10.27
N GLY A 296 1.33 5.87 -11.19
CA GLY A 296 2.54 5.12 -11.49
C GLY A 296 2.24 3.68 -11.89
N LEU A 297 2.94 2.74 -11.29
CA LEU A 297 2.76 1.30 -11.52
C LEU A 297 1.86 0.62 -10.47
N LEU A 298 0.95 1.36 -9.86
CA LEU A 298 -0.18 0.85 -9.08
C LEU A 298 -1.46 1.10 -9.87
N ILE A 299 -1.95 0.09 -10.60
CA ILE A 299 -3.02 0.21 -11.58
C ILE A 299 -4.15 -0.75 -11.26
N GLY A 300 -5.39 -0.25 -11.34
CA GLY A 300 -6.62 -1.01 -11.23
C GLY A 300 -7.40 -1.00 -12.53
N LEU A 301 -7.80 -2.17 -12.97
CA LEU A 301 -8.69 -2.38 -14.12
C LEU A 301 -10.01 -2.92 -13.60
N GLU A 302 -11.03 -2.08 -13.54
CA GLU A 302 -12.36 -2.45 -13.08
C GLU A 302 -13.23 -2.94 -14.25
N PHE A 303 -13.93 -4.03 -14.00
CA PHE A 303 -14.81 -4.62 -14.98
C PHE A 303 -16.27 -4.33 -14.69
N ASP A 304 -17.05 -4.15 -15.76
CA ASP A 304 -18.50 -4.07 -15.69
C ASP A 304 -19.11 -5.49 -15.71
N LYS A 305 -20.41 -5.56 -15.49
CA LYS A 305 -21.14 -6.84 -15.48
C LYS A 305 -21.07 -7.54 -16.84
N PRO A 306 -20.67 -8.81 -16.90
CA PRO A 306 -20.49 -9.48 -18.18
C PRO A 306 -21.78 -10.02 -18.83
N VAL A 307 -22.94 -10.02 -18.19
CA VAL A 307 -24.12 -10.70 -18.75
C VAL A 307 -25.43 -9.93 -18.53
N GLU A 308 -25.94 -9.30 -19.57
CA GLU A 308 -27.39 -9.03 -19.73
C GLU A 308 -27.93 -10.02 -20.78
N GLY A 309 -28.57 -11.10 -20.34
CA GLY A 309 -29.10 -12.10 -21.27
C GLY A 309 -30.15 -13.03 -20.68
N LEU A 310 -30.66 -13.96 -21.53
CA LEU A 310 -31.68 -14.94 -21.17
C LEU A 310 -31.28 -15.81 -19.96
N LEU A 311 -29.99 -16.10 -19.79
CA LEU A 311 -29.43 -16.85 -18.66
C LEU A 311 -29.58 -16.09 -17.33
N ASP A 312 -29.46 -14.77 -17.32
CA ASP A 312 -29.64 -13.95 -16.12
C ASP A 312 -31.11 -14.00 -15.62
N LYS A 313 -32.06 -13.97 -16.56
CA LYS A 313 -33.47 -14.11 -16.24
C LYS A 313 -33.86 -15.51 -15.75
N LEU A 314 -33.20 -16.54 -16.25
CA LEU A 314 -33.45 -17.94 -15.86
C LEU A 314 -32.84 -18.31 -14.52
N THR A 315 -31.78 -17.62 -14.09
CA THR A 315 -31.07 -17.90 -12.84
C THR A 315 -31.35 -16.86 -11.73
N ALA A 316 -32.35 -15.99 -11.96
CA ALA A 316 -32.72 -14.90 -11.03
C ALA A 316 -31.51 -14.02 -10.59
N GLY A 317 -30.56 -13.79 -11.49
CA GLY A 317 -29.39 -12.95 -11.22
C GLY A 317 -28.23 -13.65 -10.50
N ALA A 318 -28.38 -14.91 -10.06
CA ALA A 318 -27.34 -15.61 -9.28
C ALA A 318 -26.02 -15.79 -10.07
N ILE A 319 -26.09 -16.05 -11.39
CA ILE A 319 -24.88 -16.14 -12.24
C ILE A 319 -24.24 -14.76 -12.39
N ASN A 320 -25.01 -13.69 -12.47
CA ASN A 320 -24.50 -12.33 -12.58
C ASN A 320 -23.82 -11.86 -11.28
N GLU A 321 -24.35 -12.21 -10.12
CA GLU A 321 -23.70 -11.90 -8.84
C GLU A 321 -22.36 -12.64 -8.71
N PHE A 322 -22.36 -13.94 -9.05
CA PHE A 322 -21.13 -14.74 -9.07
C PHE A 322 -20.11 -14.22 -10.10
N ALA A 323 -20.57 -13.94 -11.33
CA ALA A 323 -19.70 -13.40 -12.38
C ALA A 323 -19.17 -12.01 -12.06
N LYS A 324 -19.96 -11.15 -11.41
CA LYS A 324 -19.49 -9.85 -10.90
C LYS A 324 -18.36 -10.00 -9.87
N GLU A 325 -18.53 -10.91 -8.92
CA GLU A 325 -17.57 -11.08 -7.82
C GLU A 325 -16.27 -11.75 -8.29
N TYR A 326 -16.30 -12.49 -9.42
CA TYR A 326 -15.17 -13.30 -9.88
C TYR A 326 -14.68 -13.01 -11.30
N TYR A 327 -15.23 -11.98 -11.99
CA TYR A 327 -14.83 -11.72 -13.37
C TYR A 327 -13.34 -11.34 -13.50
N ALA A 328 -12.82 -10.52 -12.61
CA ALA A 328 -11.40 -10.22 -12.58
C ALA A 328 -10.53 -11.47 -12.34
N SER A 329 -11.02 -12.43 -11.52
CA SER A 329 -10.37 -13.72 -11.34
C SER A 329 -10.35 -14.57 -12.59
N LEU A 330 -11.43 -14.54 -13.38
CA LEU A 330 -11.51 -15.28 -14.66
C LEU A 330 -10.52 -14.71 -15.67
N VAL A 331 -10.45 -13.38 -15.80
CA VAL A 331 -9.47 -12.71 -16.67
C VAL A 331 -8.04 -13.00 -16.21
N ALA A 332 -7.77 -12.91 -14.91
CA ALA A 332 -6.46 -13.24 -14.33
C ALA A 332 -6.09 -14.72 -14.56
N GLY A 333 -7.06 -15.64 -14.46
CA GLY A 333 -6.87 -17.06 -14.77
C GLY A 333 -6.52 -17.32 -16.23
N GLU A 334 -7.16 -16.61 -17.17
CA GLU A 334 -6.82 -16.72 -18.61
C GLU A 334 -5.46 -16.09 -18.93
N LEU A 335 -5.13 -14.94 -18.32
CA LEU A 335 -3.81 -14.34 -18.43
C LEU A 335 -2.72 -15.33 -17.99
N LEU A 336 -2.94 -16.02 -16.87
CA LEU A 336 -2.01 -17.03 -16.39
C LEU A 336 -1.96 -18.25 -17.31
N GLY A 337 -3.10 -18.82 -17.66
CA GLY A 337 -3.19 -20.08 -18.42
C GLY A 337 -2.74 -19.97 -19.87
N LYS A 338 -3.10 -18.88 -20.56
CA LYS A 338 -2.81 -18.71 -22.00
C LYS A 338 -1.55 -17.89 -22.25
N HIS A 339 -1.29 -16.87 -21.41
CA HIS A 339 -0.24 -15.88 -21.65
C HIS A 339 0.85 -15.89 -20.57
N GLN A 340 0.79 -16.79 -19.57
CA GLN A 340 1.78 -16.89 -18.49
C GLN A 340 2.00 -15.55 -17.72
N VAL A 341 0.96 -14.72 -17.63
CA VAL A 341 0.96 -13.45 -16.88
C VAL A 341 0.30 -13.66 -15.54
N ILE A 342 1.04 -13.38 -14.46
CA ILE A 342 0.53 -13.45 -13.10
C ILE A 342 -0.05 -12.11 -12.70
N THR A 343 -1.31 -12.11 -12.29
CA THR A 343 -2.00 -10.98 -11.67
C THR A 343 -3.12 -11.48 -10.75
N ALA A 344 -3.79 -10.58 -10.02
CA ALA A 344 -4.89 -10.94 -9.14
C ALA A 344 -5.90 -9.79 -9.00
N TYR A 345 -7.08 -10.13 -8.49
CA TYR A 345 -8.07 -9.14 -8.08
C TYR A 345 -7.69 -8.47 -6.74
N THR A 346 -8.32 -7.33 -6.44
CA THR A 346 -8.15 -6.66 -5.16
C THR A 346 -9.06 -7.25 -4.09
N LEU A 347 -8.58 -7.28 -2.84
CA LEU A 347 -9.22 -8.03 -1.76
C LEU A 347 -10.59 -7.48 -1.35
N ASN A 348 -10.72 -6.14 -1.36
CA ASN A 348 -11.95 -5.45 -0.95
C ASN A 348 -12.90 -5.16 -2.12
N ASN A 349 -12.43 -5.22 -3.38
CA ASN A 349 -13.23 -5.11 -4.58
C ASN A 349 -12.80 -6.17 -5.61
N PRO A 350 -13.38 -7.39 -5.57
CA PRO A 350 -12.96 -8.50 -6.44
C PRO A 350 -13.22 -8.26 -7.95
N ASN A 351 -13.96 -7.21 -8.33
CA ASN A 351 -14.15 -6.83 -9.73
C ASN A 351 -13.01 -6.00 -10.31
N VAL A 352 -12.06 -5.62 -9.48
CA VAL A 352 -10.87 -4.89 -9.92
C VAL A 352 -9.69 -5.84 -10.00
N MET A 353 -9.14 -6.00 -11.19
CA MET A 353 -7.85 -6.63 -11.40
C MET A 353 -6.75 -5.58 -11.15
N ARG A 354 -5.77 -5.91 -10.30
CA ARG A 354 -4.61 -5.04 -10.11
C ARG A 354 -3.50 -5.42 -11.08
N LEU A 355 -2.80 -4.41 -11.55
CA LEU A 355 -1.58 -4.55 -12.33
C LEU A 355 -0.49 -3.75 -11.60
N GLU A 356 0.41 -4.50 -10.98
CA GLU A 356 1.41 -3.97 -10.05
C GLU A 356 2.78 -4.63 -10.31
N PRO A 357 3.34 -4.46 -11.54
CA PRO A 357 4.59 -5.10 -11.91
C PRO A 357 5.77 -4.54 -11.10
N PRO A 358 6.95 -5.20 -11.14
CA PRO A 358 8.19 -4.63 -10.64
C PRO A 358 8.46 -3.26 -11.24
N LEU A 359 9.14 -2.37 -10.50
CA LEU A 359 9.52 -1.03 -10.98
C LEU A 359 10.52 -1.08 -12.15
N THR A 360 11.16 -2.24 -12.31
CA THR A 360 12.09 -2.55 -13.41
C THR A 360 11.41 -3.08 -14.67
N VAL A 361 10.06 -3.13 -14.71
CA VAL A 361 9.31 -3.57 -15.89
C VAL A 361 9.74 -2.82 -17.14
N THR A 362 9.75 -3.51 -18.30
CA THR A 362 10.08 -2.89 -19.58
C THR A 362 8.82 -2.55 -20.39
N LYS A 363 8.99 -1.67 -21.38
CA LYS A 363 7.91 -1.31 -22.30
C LYS A 363 7.39 -2.53 -23.07
N ASP A 364 8.28 -3.39 -23.53
CA ASP A 364 7.94 -4.63 -24.25
C ASP A 364 7.10 -5.58 -23.38
N GLN A 365 7.41 -5.65 -22.08
CA GLN A 365 6.62 -6.44 -21.12
C GLN A 365 5.22 -5.86 -20.89
N ILE A 366 5.11 -4.53 -20.88
CA ILE A 366 3.80 -3.84 -20.80
C ILE A 366 3.01 -4.11 -22.08
N ASP A 367 3.64 -3.96 -23.25
CA ASP A 367 3.00 -4.23 -24.54
C ASP A 367 2.54 -5.68 -24.66
N TYR A 368 3.34 -6.62 -24.15
CA TYR A 368 2.95 -8.02 -24.09
C TYR A 368 1.65 -8.22 -23.29
N VAL A 369 1.52 -7.58 -22.13
CA VAL A 369 0.31 -7.68 -21.30
C VAL A 369 -0.89 -6.99 -21.93
N LEU A 370 -0.69 -5.84 -22.58
CA LEU A 370 -1.74 -5.15 -23.33
C LEU A 370 -2.28 -6.02 -24.46
N ASN A 371 -1.40 -6.65 -25.25
CA ASN A 371 -1.77 -7.57 -26.31
C ASN A 371 -2.47 -8.83 -25.77
N ALA A 372 -2.01 -9.38 -24.65
CA ALA A 372 -2.64 -10.52 -23.98
C ALA A 372 -4.07 -10.19 -23.52
N LEU A 373 -4.30 -9.00 -22.97
CA LEU A 373 -5.63 -8.52 -22.58
C LEU A 373 -6.51 -8.32 -23.82
N GLU A 374 -5.97 -7.76 -24.90
CA GLU A 374 -6.70 -7.58 -26.15
C GLU A 374 -7.13 -8.92 -26.74
N ASP A 375 -6.26 -9.93 -26.77
CA ASP A 375 -6.59 -11.28 -27.22
C ASP A 375 -7.75 -11.87 -26.42
N ILE A 376 -7.70 -11.80 -25.08
CA ILE A 376 -8.75 -12.29 -24.19
C ILE A 376 -10.09 -11.59 -24.46
N PHE A 377 -10.09 -10.26 -24.59
CA PHE A 377 -11.34 -9.51 -24.80
C PHE A 377 -11.89 -9.67 -26.23
N SER A 378 -11.03 -9.82 -27.23
CA SER A 378 -11.45 -10.02 -28.63
C SER A 378 -12.21 -11.33 -28.82
N GLN A 379 -11.74 -12.41 -28.16
CA GLN A 379 -12.39 -13.72 -28.20
C GLN A 379 -13.78 -13.73 -27.55
N ARG A 380 -14.08 -12.75 -26.69
CA ARG A 380 -15.37 -12.61 -25.98
C ARG A 380 -16.35 -11.64 -26.64
N LYS A 381 -15.96 -10.93 -27.71
CA LYS A 381 -16.83 -9.99 -28.44
C LYS A 381 -18.12 -10.62 -29.03
N GLY A 382 -18.19 -11.95 -29.10
CA GLY A 382 -19.36 -12.68 -29.58
C GLY A 382 -20.20 -13.35 -28.48
N LEU A 383 -19.80 -13.25 -27.22
CA LEU A 383 -20.45 -13.86 -26.05
C LEU A 383 -21.08 -12.82 -25.11
N LEU A 384 -20.90 -11.55 -25.39
CA LEU A 384 -21.41 -10.37 -24.71
C LEU A 384 -22.24 -9.55 -25.71
#